data_816abeb38c9136bad089ddca9d032838
#
_entry.id   816abeb38c9136bad089ddca9d032838
#
_cell.length_a   1.000
_cell.length_b   1.000
_cell.length_c   1.000
_cell.angle_alpha   90.00
_cell.angle_beta   90.00
_cell.angle_gamma   90.00
#
_symmetry.space_group_name_H-M   'P 1'
#
loop_
_entity.id
_entity.type
_entity.pdbx_description
1 polymer ?
#
loop_
_entity_poly.entity_id
_entity_poly.type
_entity_poly.pdbx_seq_one_letter_code
_entity_poly.pdbx_strand_id
1 'polypeptide(L)'
;MIGVSLNFGPIATLPYWLRAHGIVHTSVRTPAVDSLKGLTIYQFSLSPPADVPVFLSTSEIGSSPRLSKIRKILGPSGRLGMLIDVDRGKQLYVPFEDRLFRMATGPIRLAQMLDAELIPVLIVETSTWKYTIHFGTPVPQHYLSNPPDMQAIGTHLLQEFSTVITRYPEQCNMRLLRAMFPLPENGVADLSAVVHAAESR
;
A
#
# COMPACT_ATOMS: atom_id res chain seq x y z
N MET A 1 4.04 -0.89 13.62
CA MET A 1 3.02 -1.42 12.69
C MET A 1 3.12 -0.71 11.35
N ILE A 2 3.01 -1.44 10.25
CA ILE A 2 2.96 -0.89 8.89
C ILE A 2 1.61 -1.27 8.27
N GLY A 3 0.76 -0.27 8.01
CA GLY A 3 -0.48 -0.42 7.26
C GLY A 3 -0.18 -0.39 5.77
N VAL A 4 -0.65 -1.38 5.02
CA VAL A 4 -0.55 -1.42 3.56
C VAL A 4 -1.92 -1.27 2.93
N SER A 5 -1.98 -0.51 1.85
CA SER A 5 -3.23 -0.23 1.15
C SER A 5 -3.05 -0.26 -0.36
N LEU A 6 -4.15 -0.17 -1.06
CA LEU A 6 -4.24 -0.09 -2.51
C LEU A 6 -4.81 1.26 -2.94
N ASN A 7 -4.61 1.62 -4.21
CA ASN A 7 -5.33 2.72 -4.85
C ASN A 7 -6.80 2.33 -5.08
N PHE A 8 -7.55 2.19 -4.00
CA PHE A 8 -8.93 1.73 -3.97
C PHE A 8 -9.78 2.68 -3.14
N GLY A 9 -11.03 2.91 -3.55
CA GLY A 9 -11.93 3.81 -2.85
C GLY A 9 -11.34 5.22 -2.67
N PRO A 10 -11.79 5.96 -1.67
CA PRO A 10 -11.31 7.30 -1.35
C PRO A 10 -9.97 7.28 -0.58
N ILE A 11 -8.98 6.52 -1.05
CA ILE A 11 -7.70 6.29 -0.37
C ILE A 11 -6.97 7.58 0.03
N ALA A 12 -7.14 8.65 -0.74
CA ALA A 12 -6.52 9.95 -0.41
C ALA A 12 -7.06 10.54 0.90
N THR A 13 -8.25 10.15 1.33
CA THR A 13 -8.88 10.61 2.56
C THR A 13 -8.55 9.73 3.78
N LEU A 14 -8.05 8.50 3.56
CA LEU A 14 -7.74 7.55 4.63
C LEU A 14 -6.88 8.15 5.75
N PRO A 15 -5.79 8.89 5.48
CA PRO A 15 -4.98 9.50 6.53
C PRO A 15 -5.76 10.44 7.46
N TYR A 16 -6.69 11.18 6.91
CA TYR A 16 -7.52 12.13 7.66
C TYR A 16 -8.55 11.42 8.53
N TRP A 17 -9.19 10.38 7.98
CA TRP A 17 -10.15 9.56 8.72
C TRP A 17 -9.52 8.78 9.86
N LEU A 18 -8.36 8.17 9.64
CA LEU A 18 -7.60 7.51 10.70
C LEU A 18 -7.30 8.47 11.84
N ARG A 19 -6.84 9.68 11.50
CA ARG A 19 -6.52 10.69 12.49
C ARG A 19 -7.76 11.19 13.23
N ALA A 20 -8.87 11.43 12.53
CA ALA A 20 -10.13 11.82 13.16
C ALA A 20 -10.61 10.80 14.21
N HIS A 21 -10.20 9.53 14.06
CA HIS A 21 -10.47 8.45 15.02
C HIS A 21 -9.33 8.22 16.01
N GLY A 22 -8.41 9.17 16.18
CA GLY A 22 -7.31 9.09 17.14
C GLY A 22 -6.16 8.17 16.69
N ILE A 23 -6.16 7.68 15.45
CA ILE A 23 -5.10 6.82 14.91
C ILE A 23 -4.06 7.71 14.23
N VAL A 24 -3.05 8.10 15.01
CA VAL A 24 -1.90 8.87 14.47
C VAL A 24 -0.99 7.94 13.69
N HIS A 25 -0.69 8.31 12.45
CA HIS A 25 0.21 7.56 11.58
C HIS A 25 0.97 8.50 10.64
N THR A 26 2.04 8.00 10.04
CA THR A 26 2.81 8.67 8.98
C THR A 26 2.55 7.95 7.66
N SER A 27 2.16 8.67 6.61
CA SER A 27 1.98 8.10 5.28
C SER A 27 3.19 8.35 4.39
N VAL A 28 3.54 7.36 3.58
CA VAL A 28 4.59 7.48 2.56
C VAL A 28 3.97 7.97 1.25
N ARG A 29 4.51 9.05 0.69
CA ARG A 29 4.10 9.60 -0.61
C ARG A 29 5.22 9.53 -1.63
N THR A 30 4.85 9.42 -2.90
CA THR A 30 5.79 9.60 -4.01
C THR A 30 6.02 11.10 -4.29
N PRO A 31 7.22 11.53 -4.69
CA PRO A 31 7.50 12.94 -5.02
C PRO A 31 6.59 13.50 -6.11
N ALA A 32 6.10 12.66 -7.03
CA ALA A 32 5.17 13.09 -8.08
C ALA A 32 3.84 13.65 -7.54
N VAL A 33 3.42 13.22 -6.34
CA VAL A 33 2.24 13.78 -5.67
C VAL A 33 2.54 15.16 -5.10
N ASP A 34 3.80 15.41 -4.72
CA ASP A 34 4.24 16.73 -4.24
C ASP A 34 4.33 17.75 -5.39
N SER A 35 4.61 17.30 -6.63
CA SER A 35 4.61 18.18 -7.82
C SER A 35 3.21 18.59 -8.27
N LEU A 36 2.17 17.90 -7.82
CA LEU A 36 0.77 18.28 -8.05
C LEU A 36 0.25 19.32 -7.07
N LYS A 37 1.12 20.00 -6.33
CA LYS A 37 0.76 21.11 -5.40
C LYS A 37 -0.04 22.25 -6.05
N GLY A 38 -0.08 22.32 -7.39
CA GLY A 38 -0.92 23.25 -8.14
C GLY A 38 -2.33 22.71 -8.46
N LEU A 39 -2.61 21.45 -8.29
CA LEU A 39 -3.94 20.88 -8.50
C LEU A 39 -4.71 20.89 -7.18
N THR A 40 -5.50 21.92 -7.01
CA THR A 40 -6.37 22.27 -5.87
C THR A 40 -7.32 21.15 -5.41
N ILE A 41 -7.42 20.05 -6.16
CA ILE A 41 -8.25 18.89 -5.83
C ILE A 41 -7.74 18.15 -4.59
N TYR A 42 -6.45 18.26 -4.26
CA TYR A 42 -5.86 17.67 -3.04
C TYR A 42 -5.53 18.71 -1.97
N GLN A 43 -5.56 19.95 -2.30
CA GLN A 43 -5.77 21.02 -1.36
C GLN A 43 -7.28 21.05 -1.06
N PHE A 44 -7.79 20.09 -0.35
CA PHE A 44 -8.84 20.46 0.56
C PHE A 44 -8.27 21.65 1.34
N SER A 45 -8.82 22.82 1.10
CA SER A 45 -8.56 24.05 1.85
C SER A 45 -9.09 23.91 3.28
N LEU A 46 -8.90 22.79 3.85
CA LEU A 46 -8.80 22.63 5.26
C LEU A 46 -7.43 23.24 5.54
N SER A 47 -7.45 24.53 5.94
CA SER A 47 -6.34 25.08 6.70
C SER A 47 -5.83 23.94 7.55
N PRO A 48 -4.57 23.49 7.41
CA PRO A 48 -4.14 22.33 8.14
C PRO A 48 -4.32 22.70 9.61
N PRO A 49 -5.24 22.07 10.33
CA PRO A 49 -5.16 22.13 11.78
C PRO A 49 -3.76 21.62 12.12
N ALA A 50 -3.24 21.97 13.28
CA ALA A 50 -1.94 21.52 13.79
C ALA A 50 -1.72 20.00 13.66
N ASP A 51 -2.64 19.32 13.08
CA ASP A 51 -2.93 17.92 12.99
C ASP A 51 -2.83 17.32 11.58
N VAL A 52 -2.14 17.94 10.61
CA VAL A 52 -1.96 17.34 9.27
C VAL A 52 -1.17 16.02 9.37
N PRO A 53 -1.63 14.96 8.69
CA PRO A 53 -0.87 13.72 8.61
C PRO A 53 0.55 13.98 8.12
N VAL A 54 1.53 13.43 8.81
CA VAL A 54 2.92 13.54 8.39
C VAL A 54 3.12 12.64 7.17
N PHE A 55 3.65 13.23 6.10
CA PHE A 55 3.99 12.50 4.89
C PHE A 55 5.50 12.43 4.72
N LEU A 56 6.00 11.22 4.40
CA LEU A 56 7.38 11.00 4.01
C LEU A 56 7.45 10.83 2.49
N SER A 57 8.37 11.55 1.86
CA SER A 57 8.67 11.31 0.44
C SER A 57 9.37 9.97 0.26
N THR A 58 9.06 9.25 -0.83
CA THR A 58 9.78 8.02 -1.18
C THR A 58 11.26 8.27 -1.46
N SER A 59 11.63 9.49 -1.89
CA SER A 59 13.03 9.90 -1.99
C SER A 59 13.72 9.94 -0.63
N GLU A 60 12.98 10.05 0.46
CA GLU A 60 13.52 10.01 1.83
C GLU A 60 13.70 8.58 2.37
N ILE A 61 13.23 7.53 1.70
CA ILE A 61 13.22 6.15 2.20
C ILE A 61 14.39 5.29 1.68
N GLY A 62 15.19 5.75 0.74
CA GLY A 62 16.17 4.92 0.01
C GLY A 62 17.63 4.91 0.53
N SER A 63 17.98 5.49 1.69
CA SER A 63 19.35 5.51 2.22
C SER A 63 19.45 5.11 3.69
N SER A 64 20.61 4.64 4.12
CA SER A 64 20.88 4.19 5.49
C SER A 64 20.47 5.17 6.60
N PRO A 65 20.68 6.50 6.46
CA PRO A 65 20.18 7.46 7.45
C PRO A 65 18.65 7.49 7.58
N ARG A 66 17.94 6.98 6.58
CA ARG A 66 16.48 7.01 6.47
C ARG A 66 15.81 5.86 7.20
N LEU A 67 16.44 4.70 7.28
CA LEU A 67 15.97 3.61 8.14
C LEU A 67 15.97 4.02 9.61
N SER A 68 16.98 4.77 10.03
CA SER A 68 17.04 5.33 11.39
C SER A 68 15.88 6.32 11.63
N LYS A 69 15.55 7.17 10.64
CA LYS A 69 14.40 8.09 10.72
C LYS A 69 13.07 7.32 10.79
N ILE A 70 12.92 6.28 9.97
CA ILE A 70 11.73 5.43 9.98
C ILE A 70 11.60 4.68 11.30
N ARG A 71 12.69 4.12 11.83
CA ARG A 71 12.72 3.50 13.17
C ARG A 71 12.27 4.47 14.24
N LYS A 72 12.74 5.72 14.18
CA LYS A 72 12.33 6.78 15.12
C LYS A 72 10.83 7.10 15.00
N ILE A 73 10.27 7.12 13.79
CA ILE A 73 8.85 7.35 13.54
C ILE A 73 8.03 6.15 14.03
N LEU A 74 8.48 4.94 13.72
CA LEU A 74 7.77 3.73 14.12
C LEU A 74 7.86 3.47 15.62
N GLY A 75 8.91 3.89 16.32
CA GLY A 75 9.01 3.74 17.79
C GLY A 75 8.23 2.55 18.36
N PRO A 76 7.97 2.46 19.63
CA PRO A 76 7.21 1.34 20.20
C PRO A 76 5.73 1.28 19.76
N SER A 77 5.16 2.41 19.36
CA SER A 77 3.74 2.53 19.01
C SER A 77 3.49 3.25 17.67
N GLY A 78 4.56 3.50 16.89
CA GLY A 78 4.46 4.23 15.64
C GLY A 78 3.73 3.43 14.55
N ARG A 79 3.08 4.17 13.66
CA ARG A 79 2.32 3.61 12.53
C ARG A 79 2.75 4.25 11.24
N LEU A 80 3.00 3.42 10.22
CA LEU A 80 3.38 3.84 8.87
C LEU A 80 2.33 3.35 7.88
N GLY A 81 1.85 4.21 6.99
CA GLY A 81 0.93 3.88 5.90
C GLY A 81 1.64 3.88 4.55
N MET A 82 1.47 2.82 3.75
CA MET A 82 2.09 2.68 2.44
C MET A 82 1.12 2.07 1.43
N LEU A 83 1.23 2.49 0.15
CA LEU A 83 0.56 1.81 -0.96
C LEU A 83 1.47 0.72 -1.52
N ILE A 84 0.87 -0.41 -1.94
CA ILE A 84 1.61 -1.54 -2.51
C ILE A 84 1.38 -1.74 -4.02
N ASP A 85 0.35 -1.14 -4.59
CA ASP A 85 0.03 -1.18 -6.03
C ASP A 85 0.74 -0.07 -6.83
N VAL A 86 1.92 0.34 -6.37
CA VAL A 86 2.76 1.34 -7.03
C VAL A 86 3.75 0.66 -7.99
N ASP A 87 4.05 1.32 -9.09
CA ASP A 87 4.92 0.84 -10.17
C ASP A 87 6.42 1.13 -9.96
N ARG A 88 6.82 1.37 -8.70
CA ARG A 88 8.19 1.76 -8.35
C ARG A 88 8.85 0.76 -7.42
N GLY A 89 10.16 0.64 -7.56
CA GLY A 89 10.98 -0.27 -6.77
C GLY A 89 10.85 -1.72 -7.24
N LYS A 90 11.31 -2.64 -6.41
CA LYS A 90 11.26 -4.07 -6.69
C LYS A 90 9.81 -4.56 -6.61
N GLN A 91 9.37 -5.30 -7.61
CA GLN A 91 8.01 -5.79 -7.75
C GLN A 91 7.91 -7.27 -7.39
N LEU A 92 6.73 -7.65 -6.92
CA LEU A 92 6.28 -9.02 -6.73
C LEU A 92 5.01 -9.21 -7.57
N TYR A 93 4.93 -10.31 -8.28
CA TYR A 93 3.75 -10.71 -9.04
C TYR A 93 3.08 -11.88 -8.34
N VAL A 94 1.83 -11.71 -7.99
CA VAL A 94 1.05 -12.70 -7.24
C VAL A 94 -0.18 -13.08 -8.03
N PRO A 95 -0.48 -14.37 -8.21
CA PRO A 95 -1.73 -14.80 -8.82
C PRO A 95 -2.93 -14.28 -8.04
N PHE A 96 -3.89 -13.71 -8.76
CA PHE A 96 -5.15 -13.18 -8.22
C PHE A 96 -6.28 -13.47 -9.20
N GLU A 97 -7.11 -14.45 -8.89
CA GLU A 97 -8.13 -14.99 -9.78
C GLU A 97 -7.52 -15.42 -11.13
N ASP A 98 -8.02 -14.87 -12.24
CA ASP A 98 -7.52 -15.10 -13.61
C ASP A 98 -6.42 -14.11 -14.02
N ARG A 99 -5.80 -13.40 -13.08
CA ARG A 99 -4.84 -12.32 -13.32
C ARG A 99 -3.60 -12.46 -12.45
N LEU A 100 -2.58 -11.70 -12.81
CA LEU A 100 -1.44 -11.40 -11.96
C LEU A 100 -1.58 -10.01 -11.38
N PHE A 101 -1.44 -9.93 -10.08
CA PHE A 101 -1.37 -8.65 -9.37
C PHE A 101 0.08 -8.27 -9.10
N ARG A 102 0.45 -7.06 -9.54
CA ARG A 102 1.77 -6.48 -9.29
C ARG A 102 1.74 -5.68 -7.99
N MET A 103 2.63 -5.99 -7.06
CA MET A 103 2.80 -5.23 -5.83
C MET A 103 4.26 -4.87 -5.55
N ALA A 104 4.48 -3.70 -4.97
CA ALA A 104 5.80 -3.26 -4.53
C ALA A 104 6.23 -4.02 -3.28
N THR A 105 7.47 -4.54 -3.27
CA THR A 105 8.01 -5.29 -2.13
C THR A 105 8.55 -4.41 -1.00
N GLY A 106 8.62 -3.10 -1.22
CA GLY A 106 9.17 -2.14 -0.25
C GLY A 106 8.54 -2.22 1.15
N PRO A 107 7.21 -2.19 1.28
CA PRO A 107 6.53 -2.32 2.56
C PRO A 107 6.83 -3.63 3.29
N ILE A 108 6.89 -4.76 2.56
CA ILE A 108 7.19 -6.09 3.11
C ILE A 108 8.62 -6.12 3.67
N ARG A 109 9.59 -5.67 2.87
CA ARG A 109 10.99 -5.61 3.31
C ARG A 109 11.19 -4.68 4.49
N LEU A 110 10.46 -3.58 4.52
CA LEU A 110 10.51 -2.63 5.62
C LEU A 110 9.94 -3.27 6.90
N ALA A 111 8.81 -3.99 6.81
CA ALA A 111 8.23 -4.71 7.92
C ALA A 111 9.20 -5.74 8.50
N GLN A 112 9.83 -6.54 7.64
CA GLN A 112 10.86 -7.50 8.02
C GLN A 112 12.05 -6.83 8.73
N MET A 113 12.61 -5.77 8.13
CA MET A 113 13.81 -5.09 8.66
C MET A 113 13.57 -4.40 10.01
N LEU A 114 12.34 -4.04 10.31
CA LEU A 114 11.95 -3.30 11.50
C LEU A 114 11.22 -4.18 12.53
N ASP A 115 11.07 -5.47 12.24
CA ASP A 115 10.27 -6.41 13.04
C ASP A 115 8.88 -5.83 13.34
N ALA A 116 8.24 -5.29 12.30
CA ALA A 116 6.98 -4.59 12.42
C ALA A 116 5.84 -5.42 11.83
N GLU A 117 4.68 -5.41 12.47
CA GLU A 117 3.46 -5.99 11.91
C GLU A 117 3.11 -5.34 10.59
N LEU A 118 2.67 -6.13 9.61
CA LEU A 118 2.18 -5.70 8.30
C LEU A 118 0.68 -5.98 8.23
N ILE A 119 -0.12 -4.93 8.11
CA ILE A 119 -1.60 -5.00 8.21
C ILE A 119 -2.23 -4.42 6.95
N PRO A 120 -3.10 -5.16 6.23
CA PRO A 120 -3.90 -4.62 5.13
C PRO A 120 -4.95 -3.62 5.66
N VAL A 121 -5.08 -2.48 4.98
CA VAL A 121 -6.03 -1.42 5.37
C VAL A 121 -6.68 -0.86 4.11
N LEU A 122 -8.00 -0.85 4.04
CA LEU A 122 -8.77 -0.22 2.97
C LEU A 122 -9.79 0.75 3.53
N ILE A 123 -10.14 1.76 2.75
CA ILE A 123 -11.25 2.66 3.02
C ILE A 123 -12.26 2.57 1.88
N VAL A 124 -13.53 2.43 2.20
CA VAL A 124 -14.64 2.39 1.25
C VAL A 124 -15.67 3.46 1.59
N GLU A 125 -16.31 4.00 0.58
CA GLU A 125 -17.51 4.81 0.73
C GLU A 125 -18.72 3.88 0.68
N THR A 126 -19.41 3.71 1.79
CA THR A 126 -20.57 2.81 1.92
C THR A 126 -21.88 3.48 1.52
N SER A 127 -21.95 4.78 1.59
CA SER A 127 -22.99 5.67 1.05
C SER A 127 -22.44 7.08 1.00
N THR A 128 -23.15 8.02 0.38
CA THR A 128 -22.73 9.41 0.27
C THR A 128 -22.19 9.97 1.57
N TRP A 129 -20.91 10.31 1.60
CA TRP A 129 -20.17 10.86 2.76
C TRP A 129 -20.05 9.92 3.97
N LYS A 130 -20.40 8.64 3.83
CA LYS A 130 -20.18 7.63 4.87
C LYS A 130 -19.06 6.68 4.46
N TYR A 131 -18.08 6.56 5.32
CA TYR A 131 -16.86 5.77 5.04
C TYR A 131 -16.69 4.68 6.09
N THR A 132 -16.18 3.55 5.63
CA THR A 132 -15.77 2.46 6.51
C THR A 132 -14.31 2.15 6.25
N ILE A 133 -13.51 2.06 7.31
CA ILE A 133 -12.12 1.63 7.25
C ILE A 133 -12.07 0.16 7.64
N HIS A 134 -11.58 -0.66 6.73
CA HIS A 134 -11.37 -2.09 6.94
C HIS A 134 -9.92 -2.34 7.32
N PHE A 135 -9.71 -2.95 8.47
CA PHE A 135 -8.43 -3.51 8.89
C PHE A 135 -8.51 -5.02 8.68
N GLY A 136 -7.66 -5.55 7.80
CA GLY A 136 -7.57 -6.99 7.59
C GLY A 136 -6.72 -7.67 8.65
N THR A 137 -6.59 -8.98 8.53
CA THR A 137 -5.75 -9.79 9.41
C THR A 137 -4.28 -9.45 9.21
N PRO A 138 -3.49 -9.22 10.27
CA PRO A 138 -2.06 -9.02 10.14
C PRO A 138 -1.38 -10.19 9.42
N VAL A 139 -0.38 -9.89 8.59
CA VAL A 139 0.44 -10.92 7.96
C VAL A 139 1.13 -11.75 9.06
N PRO A 140 1.02 -13.10 9.01
CA PRO A 140 1.66 -13.98 9.99
C PRO A 140 3.16 -13.71 10.09
N GLN A 141 3.68 -13.55 11.31
CA GLN A 141 5.07 -13.17 11.54
C GLN A 141 6.08 -14.16 10.94
N HIS A 142 5.73 -15.46 10.89
CA HIS A 142 6.61 -16.47 10.30
C HIS A 142 6.81 -16.29 8.78
N TYR A 143 5.89 -15.63 8.04
CA TYR A 143 6.12 -15.25 6.64
C TYR A 143 7.11 -14.10 6.49
N LEU A 144 7.21 -13.23 7.51
CA LEU A 144 8.14 -12.10 7.55
C LEU A 144 9.54 -12.49 8.04
N SER A 145 9.78 -13.77 8.38
CA SER A 145 11.09 -14.26 8.81
C SER A 145 12.14 -14.10 7.69
N ASN A 146 13.41 -14.31 8.03
CA ASN A 146 14.51 -14.12 7.09
C ASN A 146 14.98 -15.45 6.46
N PRO A 147 14.86 -15.68 5.14
CA PRO A 147 14.26 -14.79 4.13
C PRO A 147 12.73 -14.76 4.23
N PRO A 148 12.08 -13.63 3.84
CA PRO A 148 10.63 -13.55 3.88
C PRO A 148 10.00 -14.38 2.76
N ASP A 149 8.89 -15.05 3.07
CA ASP A 149 8.08 -15.73 2.06
C ASP A 149 7.21 -14.72 1.32
N MET A 150 7.78 -14.13 0.28
CA MET A 150 7.14 -13.07 -0.49
C MET A 150 5.82 -13.50 -1.12
N GLN A 151 5.72 -14.75 -1.59
CA GLN A 151 4.50 -15.26 -2.23
C GLN A 151 3.40 -15.49 -1.19
N ALA A 152 3.70 -16.10 -0.06
CA ALA A 152 2.73 -16.27 1.01
C ALA A 152 2.22 -14.93 1.54
N ILE A 153 3.11 -13.94 1.73
CA ILE A 153 2.74 -12.58 2.13
C ILE A 153 1.83 -11.95 1.09
N GLY A 154 2.22 -11.99 -0.20
CA GLY A 154 1.44 -11.41 -1.28
C GLY A 154 0.06 -12.03 -1.39
N THR A 155 -0.03 -13.36 -1.33
CA THR A 155 -1.31 -14.10 -1.35
C THR A 155 -2.19 -13.72 -0.17
N HIS A 156 -1.63 -13.66 1.04
CA HIS A 156 -2.37 -13.26 2.24
C HIS A 156 -2.95 -11.84 2.08
N LEU A 157 -2.13 -10.87 1.66
CA LEU A 157 -2.58 -9.49 1.45
C LEU A 157 -3.69 -9.40 0.40
N LEU A 158 -3.56 -10.14 -0.72
CA LEU A 158 -4.59 -10.13 -1.76
C LEU A 158 -5.90 -10.79 -1.29
N GLN A 159 -5.83 -11.86 -0.52
CA GLN A 159 -7.02 -12.49 0.06
C GLN A 159 -7.78 -11.50 0.96
N GLU A 160 -7.09 -10.77 1.81
CA GLU A 160 -7.68 -9.76 2.68
C GLU A 160 -8.30 -8.62 1.88
N PHE A 161 -7.61 -8.13 0.83
CA PHE A 161 -8.13 -7.07 -0.03
C PHE A 161 -9.31 -7.53 -0.89
N SER A 162 -9.29 -8.77 -1.39
CA SER A 162 -10.32 -9.28 -2.30
C SER A 162 -11.70 -9.27 -1.68
N THR A 163 -11.82 -9.57 -0.38
CA THR A 163 -13.09 -9.56 0.34
C THR A 163 -13.79 -8.19 0.27
N VAL A 164 -12.99 -7.12 0.31
CA VAL A 164 -13.51 -5.75 0.23
C VAL A 164 -13.70 -5.33 -1.23
N ILE A 165 -12.75 -5.62 -2.11
CA ILE A 165 -12.81 -5.26 -3.54
C ILE A 165 -14.01 -5.91 -4.21
N THR A 166 -14.26 -7.18 -3.95
CA THR A 166 -15.40 -7.92 -4.53
C THR A 166 -16.74 -7.33 -4.07
N ARG A 167 -16.79 -6.79 -2.87
CA ARG A 167 -18.00 -6.16 -2.32
C ARG A 167 -18.28 -4.76 -2.88
N TYR A 168 -17.22 -4.04 -3.30
CA TYR A 168 -17.30 -2.65 -3.78
C TYR A 168 -16.48 -2.47 -5.07
N PRO A 169 -16.74 -3.25 -6.14
CA PRO A 169 -15.92 -3.24 -7.35
C PRO A 169 -15.93 -1.88 -8.07
N GLU A 170 -16.99 -1.10 -7.91
CA GLU A 170 -17.13 0.26 -8.46
C GLU A 170 -16.12 1.26 -7.90
N GLN A 171 -15.46 0.92 -6.79
CA GLN A 171 -14.46 1.77 -6.15
C GLN A 171 -13.02 1.47 -6.62
N CYS A 172 -12.86 0.52 -7.54
CA CYS A 172 -11.59 0.29 -8.21
C CYS A 172 -11.21 1.49 -9.07
N ASN A 173 -10.04 2.06 -8.83
CA ASN A 173 -9.56 3.15 -9.68
C ASN A 173 -8.58 2.63 -10.76
N MET A 174 -8.28 3.49 -11.74
CA MET A 174 -7.40 3.14 -12.86
C MET A 174 -5.98 2.74 -12.45
N ARG A 175 -5.50 3.17 -11.28
CA ARG A 175 -4.15 2.79 -10.80
C ARG A 175 -4.14 1.36 -10.31
N LEU A 176 -5.17 0.96 -9.56
CA LEU A 176 -5.35 -0.42 -9.13
C LEU A 176 -5.49 -1.36 -10.34
N LEU A 177 -6.32 -0.98 -11.33
CA LEU A 177 -6.50 -1.77 -12.55
C LEU A 177 -5.20 -1.93 -13.35
N ARG A 178 -4.33 -0.92 -13.37
CA ARG A 178 -2.99 -1.01 -13.98
C ARG A 178 -2.02 -1.92 -13.25
N ALA A 179 -2.30 -2.30 -12.03
CA ALA A 179 -1.52 -3.29 -11.30
C ALA A 179 -1.95 -4.74 -11.58
N MET A 180 -3.06 -4.92 -12.33
CA MET A 180 -3.59 -6.22 -12.73
C MET A 180 -3.19 -6.54 -14.17
N PHE A 181 -2.58 -7.70 -14.38
CA PHE A 181 -2.12 -8.17 -15.70
C PHE A 181 -2.83 -9.48 -16.04
N PRO A 182 -3.12 -9.75 -17.33
CA PRO A 182 -3.62 -11.07 -17.71
C PRO A 182 -2.60 -12.15 -17.32
N LEU A 183 -3.09 -13.30 -16.93
CA LEU A 183 -2.24 -14.49 -16.77
C LEU A 183 -1.65 -14.86 -18.15
N PRO A 184 -0.38 -15.28 -18.21
CA PRO A 184 0.18 -15.84 -19.43
C PRO A 184 -0.58 -17.10 -19.83
N GLU A 185 -0.75 -17.33 -21.15
CA GLU A 185 -1.48 -18.47 -21.70
C GLU A 185 -0.95 -19.84 -21.20
N ASN A 186 0.34 -19.88 -20.83
CA ASN A 186 1.01 -21.08 -20.28
C ASN A 186 0.93 -21.22 -18.75
N GLY A 187 0.08 -20.41 -18.11
CA GLY A 187 -0.10 -20.43 -16.66
C GLY A 187 1.06 -19.84 -15.87
N VAL A 188 1.05 -20.08 -14.56
CA VAL A 188 2.01 -19.48 -13.59
C VAL A 188 3.46 -19.95 -13.80
N ALA A 189 3.68 -21.01 -14.58
CA ALA A 189 5.01 -21.57 -14.84
C ALA A 189 5.93 -20.62 -15.64
N ASP A 190 5.39 -19.62 -16.36
CA ASP A 190 6.15 -18.66 -17.17
C ASP A 190 6.19 -17.24 -16.61
N LEU A 191 6.15 -17.13 -15.29
CA LEU A 191 6.22 -15.82 -14.61
C LEU A 191 7.50 -15.02 -14.96
N SER A 192 8.60 -15.70 -15.30
CA SER A 192 9.84 -15.04 -15.68
C SER A 192 9.72 -14.25 -17.00
N ALA A 193 8.97 -14.75 -17.97
CA ALA A 193 8.73 -14.07 -19.24
C ALA A 193 7.84 -12.83 -19.07
N VAL A 194 6.81 -12.93 -18.20
CA VAL A 194 5.90 -11.80 -17.91
C VAL A 194 6.62 -10.69 -17.15
N VAL A 195 7.50 -11.03 -16.21
CA VAL A 195 8.31 -10.05 -15.47
C VAL A 195 9.24 -9.31 -16.42
N HIS A 196 9.92 -10.02 -17.33
CA HIS A 196 10.81 -9.40 -18.32
C HIS A 196 10.04 -8.50 -19.31
N ALA A 197 8.86 -8.89 -19.75
CA ALA A 197 8.04 -8.07 -20.66
C ALA A 197 7.45 -6.84 -19.95
N ALA A 198 7.22 -6.88 -18.65
CA ALA A 198 6.71 -5.74 -17.87
C ALA A 198 7.82 -4.74 -17.48
N GLU A 199 9.07 -5.20 -17.33
CA GLU A 199 10.23 -4.36 -17.01
C GLU A 199 10.82 -3.64 -18.24
N SER A 200 10.45 -4.08 -19.45
CA SER A 200 10.93 -3.51 -20.73
C SER A 200 10.00 -2.43 -21.32
N ARG A 201 8.95 -2.03 -20.62
CA ARG A 201 8.02 -0.95 -20.98
C ARG A 201 8.13 0.24 -20.02
#